data_8f5c734d84abff302b87fdea27220c0f
#
_entry.id   8f5c734d84abff302b87fdea27220c0f
#
_cell.length_a   1.000
_cell.length_b   1.000
_cell.length_c   1.000
_cell.angle_alpha   90.00
_cell.angle_beta   90.00
_cell.angle_gamma   90.00
#
_symmetry.space_group_name_H-M   'P 1'
#
loop_
_entity.id
_entity.type
_entity.pdbx_description
1 polymer ?
#
loop_
_entity_poly.entity_id
_entity_poly.type
_entity_poly.pdbx_seq_one_letter_code
_entity_poly.pdbx_strand_id
1 'polypeptide(L)'
;MNVVEQNKKPIPKKSNNEKELTQLQKRLLAIWRKILKSENIDINDNFFEIGGNSIQAIQITNQMTEEIEHFIDIGKLFEHPTISEIERYILEEM
;
A
#
# COMPACT_ATOMS: atom_id res chain seq x y z
N MET A 1 -8.37 -30.85 -10.22
CA MET A 1 -8.32 -30.51 -9.72
C MET A 1 -8.20 -30.01 -9.17
N ASN A 2 -7.97 -29.69 -9.31
CA ASN A 2 -7.84 -28.95 -8.73
C ASN A 2 -8.00 -28.31 -8.12
N VAL A 3 -7.99 -28.18 -8.25
CA VAL A 3 -8.01 -27.53 -7.65
C VAL A 3 -8.14 -27.02 -6.90
N VAL A 4 -8.10 -27.03 -7.12
CA VAL A 4 -8.09 -26.47 -6.37
C VAL A 4 -8.11 -25.96 -5.67
N GLU A 5 -7.91 -25.97 -5.96
CA GLU A 5 -7.86 -25.44 -5.35
C GLU A 5 -7.89 -24.76 -4.79
N GLN A 6 -7.93 -24.91 -5.24
CA GLN A 6 -7.90 -24.26 -4.81
C GLN A 6 -8.06 -23.67 -4.11
N ASN A 7 -8.23 -24.06 -4.20
CA ASN A 7 -8.31 -23.54 -3.54
C ASN A 7 -8.69 -23.14 -2.69
N LYS A 8 -9.10 -23.66 -2.95
CA LYS A 8 -9.43 -23.11 -2.20
C LYS A 8 -9.40 -22.65 -0.82
N LYS A 9 -8.56 -22.27 -0.56
CA LYS A 9 -8.52 -21.55 0.67
C LYS A 9 -9.45 -20.36 0.67
N PRO A 10 -9.88 -19.88 1.85
CA PRO A 10 -10.83 -18.79 1.88
C PRO A 10 -10.28 -17.56 1.19
N ILE A 11 -11.16 -16.88 0.50
CA ILE A 11 -10.75 -15.68 -0.19
C ILE A 11 -10.66 -14.55 0.82
N PRO A 12 -9.52 -13.86 0.90
CA PRO A 12 -9.40 -12.71 1.80
C PRO A 12 -10.37 -11.62 1.40
N LYS A 13 -10.75 -10.80 2.35
CA LYS A 13 -11.56 -9.65 2.05
C LYS A 13 -10.88 -8.74 1.06
N LYS A 14 -9.57 -8.61 1.19
CA LYS A 14 -8.80 -7.80 0.28
C LYS A 14 -8.37 -8.67 -0.88
N SER A 15 -8.34 -8.08 -2.04
CA SER A 15 -8.13 -8.84 -3.25
C SER A 15 -6.78 -8.58 -3.89
N ASN A 16 -5.76 -8.25 -3.08
CA ASN A 16 -4.43 -8.10 -3.62
C ASN A 16 -3.98 -9.41 -4.24
N ASN A 17 -3.76 -9.38 -5.53
CA ASN A 17 -3.14 -10.49 -6.22
C ASN A 17 -1.70 -10.09 -6.48
N GLU A 18 -0.79 -10.68 -5.72
CA GLU A 18 0.60 -10.26 -5.76
C GLU A 18 1.20 -10.40 -7.15
N LYS A 19 0.69 -11.31 -7.94
CA LYS A 19 1.20 -11.47 -9.31
C LYS A 19 0.82 -10.32 -10.20
N GLU A 20 -0.24 -9.59 -9.85
CA GLU A 20 -0.72 -8.50 -10.67
C GLU A 20 -0.30 -7.13 -10.15
N LEU A 21 0.39 -7.10 -9.03
CA LEU A 21 0.83 -5.82 -8.48
C LEU A 21 2.11 -5.37 -9.17
N THR A 22 2.24 -4.07 -9.33
CA THR A 22 3.51 -3.54 -9.84
C THR A 22 4.58 -3.66 -8.76
N GLN A 23 5.84 -3.54 -9.17
CA GLN A 23 6.93 -3.54 -8.21
C GLN A 23 6.76 -2.42 -7.20
N LEU A 24 6.38 -1.24 -7.67
CA LEU A 24 6.19 -0.12 -6.79
C LEU A 24 5.07 -0.39 -5.79
N GLN A 25 3.96 -0.97 -6.25
CA GLN A 25 2.87 -1.30 -5.35
C GLN A 25 3.32 -2.29 -4.28
N LYS A 26 4.12 -3.28 -4.67
CA LYS A 26 4.61 -4.26 -3.69
C LYS A 26 5.48 -3.60 -2.63
N ARG A 27 6.33 -2.67 -3.06
CA ARG A 27 7.21 -1.97 -2.13
C ARG A 27 6.40 -1.08 -1.18
N LEU A 28 5.41 -0.38 -1.71
CA LEU A 28 4.57 0.47 -0.88
C LEU A 28 3.74 -0.36 0.09
N LEU A 29 3.21 -1.50 -0.37
CA LEU A 29 2.46 -2.38 0.52
C LEU A 29 3.33 -2.87 1.67
N ALA A 30 4.59 -3.22 1.38
CA ALA A 30 5.48 -3.70 2.43
C ALA A 30 5.67 -2.63 3.51
N ILE A 31 5.82 -1.38 3.09
CA ILE A 31 5.98 -0.28 4.03
C ILE A 31 4.70 -0.10 4.87
N TRP A 32 3.56 -0.10 4.21
CA TRP A 32 2.28 0.11 4.89
C TRP A 32 2.00 -1.02 5.89
N ARG A 33 2.24 -2.27 5.47
CA ARG A 33 2.02 -3.41 6.36
C ARG A 33 2.89 -3.34 7.60
N LYS A 34 4.14 -2.94 7.40
CA LYS A 34 5.07 -2.84 8.52
C LYS A 34 4.64 -1.78 9.51
N ILE A 35 4.31 -0.59 9.02
CA ILE A 35 4.01 0.53 9.90
C ILE A 35 2.63 0.38 10.53
N LEU A 36 1.65 -0.05 9.75
CA LEU A 36 0.30 -0.26 10.25
C LEU A 36 0.16 -1.58 11.01
N LYS A 37 1.17 -2.44 10.91
CA LYS A 37 1.19 -3.73 11.60
C LYS A 37 -0.01 -4.58 11.22
N SER A 38 -0.29 -4.61 9.93
CA SER A 38 -1.43 -5.35 9.41
C SER A 38 -1.06 -5.96 8.08
N GLU A 39 -1.38 -7.25 7.92
CA GLU A 39 -1.17 -7.94 6.66
C GLU A 39 -2.34 -7.78 5.71
N ASN A 40 -3.47 -7.34 6.23
CA ASN A 40 -4.70 -7.32 5.45
C ASN A 40 -4.97 -5.94 4.89
N ILE A 41 -4.11 -5.50 3.99
CA ILE A 41 -4.19 -4.17 3.39
C ILE A 41 -4.27 -4.32 1.88
N ASP A 42 -5.26 -3.66 1.28
CA ASP A 42 -5.46 -3.61 -0.16
C ASP A 42 -4.90 -2.30 -0.69
N ILE A 43 -4.42 -2.30 -1.93
CA ILE A 43 -3.88 -1.09 -2.52
C ILE A 43 -4.92 0.01 -2.69
N ASN A 44 -6.19 -0.32 -2.56
CA ASN A 44 -7.27 0.66 -2.64
C ASN A 44 -7.83 1.05 -1.26
N ASP A 45 -7.22 0.56 -0.20
CA ASP A 45 -7.64 0.95 1.15
C ASP A 45 -7.18 2.36 1.45
N ASN A 46 -8.06 3.15 2.04
CA ASN A 46 -7.73 4.49 2.48
C ASN A 46 -6.96 4.40 3.79
N PHE A 47 -5.75 4.99 3.79
CA PHE A 47 -4.84 4.91 4.93
C PHE A 47 -5.53 5.27 6.25
N PHE A 48 -6.29 6.36 6.23
CA PHE A 48 -6.90 6.85 7.47
C PHE A 48 -8.11 6.04 7.87
N GLU A 49 -8.81 5.45 6.90
CA GLU A 49 -9.99 4.64 7.23
C GLU A 49 -9.62 3.28 7.81
N ILE A 50 -8.43 2.78 7.49
CA ILE A 50 -8.01 1.48 8.02
C ILE A 50 -7.20 1.63 9.31
N GLY A 51 -7.23 2.82 9.90
CA GLY A 51 -6.65 2.99 11.23
C GLY A 51 -5.35 3.77 11.27
N GLY A 52 -4.91 4.33 10.16
CA GLY A 52 -3.69 5.13 10.17
C GLY A 52 -3.89 6.44 10.90
N ASN A 53 -2.88 6.88 11.60
CA ASN A 53 -2.93 8.16 12.31
C ASN A 53 -1.80 9.06 11.80
N SER A 54 -1.77 10.29 12.33
CA SER A 54 -0.83 11.28 11.83
C SER A 54 0.63 10.88 12.03
N ILE A 55 0.93 10.23 13.15
CA ILE A 55 2.30 9.80 13.40
C ILE A 55 2.70 8.72 12.40
N GLN A 56 1.81 7.76 12.16
CA GLN A 56 2.08 6.73 11.17
C GLN A 56 2.18 7.31 9.77
N ALA A 57 1.41 8.35 9.48
CA ALA A 57 1.50 9.02 8.19
C ALA A 57 2.89 9.61 7.99
N ILE A 58 3.45 10.23 9.03
CA ILE A 58 4.80 10.74 8.95
C ILE A 58 5.79 9.62 8.72
N GLN A 59 5.64 8.52 9.46
CA GLN A 59 6.54 7.38 9.31
C GLN A 59 6.47 6.79 7.91
N ILE A 60 5.27 6.66 7.37
CA ILE A 60 5.09 6.08 6.04
C ILE A 60 5.68 6.98 4.96
N THR A 61 5.43 8.28 5.03
CA THR A 61 5.98 9.17 4.00
C THR A 61 7.49 9.23 4.07
N ASN A 62 8.07 9.18 5.28
CA ASN A 62 9.52 9.12 5.39
C ASN A 62 10.08 7.83 4.80
N GLN A 63 9.45 6.70 5.09
CA GLN A 63 9.89 5.43 4.54
C GLN A 63 9.76 5.40 3.03
N MET A 64 8.65 5.90 2.50
CA MET A 64 8.47 5.93 1.06
C MET A 64 9.52 6.82 0.41
N THR A 65 9.81 7.96 1.02
CA THR A 65 10.81 8.87 0.50
C THR A 65 12.16 8.19 0.39
N GLU A 66 12.54 7.43 1.42
CA GLU A 66 13.82 6.73 1.40
C GLU A 66 13.83 5.59 0.39
N GLU A 67 12.72 4.86 0.32
CA GLU A 67 12.67 3.67 -0.51
C GLU A 67 12.72 4.01 -2.00
N ILE A 68 12.02 5.06 -2.40
CA ILE A 68 11.96 5.41 -3.82
C ILE A 68 12.90 6.57 -4.16
N GLU A 69 13.60 7.11 -3.17
CA GLU A 69 14.56 8.20 -3.39
C GLU A 69 13.92 9.41 -4.07
N HIS A 70 12.69 9.71 -3.67
CA HIS A 70 11.93 10.85 -4.17
C HIS A 70 11.11 11.39 -3.02
N PHE A 71 11.28 12.68 -2.71
CA PHE A 71 10.60 13.26 -1.55
C PHE A 71 9.10 13.18 -1.70
N ILE A 72 8.44 12.65 -0.67
CA ILE A 72 6.99 12.61 -0.60
C ILE A 72 6.58 13.36 0.64
N ASP A 73 5.94 14.51 0.43
CA ASP A 73 5.42 15.32 1.50
C ASP A 73 4.21 14.64 2.13
N ILE A 74 4.06 14.80 3.45
CA ILE A 74 2.93 14.18 4.14
C ILE A 74 1.59 14.67 3.57
N GLY A 75 1.55 15.91 3.06
CA GLY A 75 0.35 16.40 2.43
C GLY A 75 -0.08 15.57 1.23
N LYS A 76 0.87 14.94 0.57
CA LYS A 76 0.53 14.08 -0.56
C LYS A 76 -0.18 12.83 -0.12
N LEU A 77 0.13 12.33 1.08
CA LEU A 77 -0.62 11.19 1.60
C LEU A 77 -2.06 11.58 1.93
N PHE A 78 -2.27 12.79 2.42
CA PHE A 78 -3.63 13.26 2.66
C PHE A 78 -4.40 13.41 1.35
N GLU A 79 -3.73 13.86 0.28
CA GLU A 79 -4.38 14.02 -1.02
C GLU A 79 -4.58 12.69 -1.73
N HIS A 80 -3.69 11.73 -1.50
CA HIS A 80 -3.70 10.44 -2.20
C HIS A 80 -3.57 9.32 -1.17
N PRO A 81 -4.62 9.05 -0.41
CA PRO A 81 -4.50 8.19 0.77
C PRO A 81 -4.55 6.69 0.50
N THR A 82 -4.50 6.26 -0.75
CA THR A 82 -4.40 4.84 -1.08
C THR A 82 -3.09 4.58 -1.81
N ILE A 83 -2.65 3.33 -1.76
CA ILE A 83 -1.42 2.97 -2.47
C ILE A 83 -1.57 3.22 -3.97
N SER A 84 -2.74 2.88 -4.53
CA SER A 84 -2.98 3.13 -5.95
C SER A 84 -2.81 4.60 -6.30
N GLU A 85 -3.36 5.48 -5.46
CA GLU A 85 -3.29 6.92 -5.73
C GLU A 85 -1.90 7.47 -5.53
N ILE A 86 -1.22 7.05 -4.46
CA ILE A 86 0.12 7.56 -4.21
C ILE A 86 1.09 7.05 -5.28
N GLU A 87 0.88 5.82 -5.76
CA GLU A 87 1.70 5.31 -6.85
C GLU A 87 1.55 6.19 -8.10
N ARG A 88 0.31 6.53 -8.42
CA ARG A 88 0.09 7.39 -9.59
C ARG A 88 0.78 8.73 -9.41
N TYR A 89 0.67 9.31 -8.23
CA TYR A 89 1.35 10.56 -7.95
C TYR A 89 2.85 10.43 -8.15
N ILE A 90 3.45 9.37 -7.60
CA ILE A 90 4.88 9.17 -7.71
C ILE A 90 5.30 9.04 -9.18
N LEU A 91 4.57 8.25 -9.95
CA LEU A 91 4.93 8.03 -11.34
C LEU A 91 4.78 9.29 -12.17
N GLU A 92 3.82 10.13 -11.84
CA GLU A 92 3.64 11.38 -12.56
C GLU A 92 4.72 12.40 -12.22
N GLU A 93 5.32 12.29 -11.03
CA GLU A 93 6.37 13.22 -10.63
C GLU A 93 7.74 12.80 -11.12
N MET A 94 7.87 11.55 -11.50
CA MET A 94 9.13 11.04 -12.02
C MET A 94 9.14 11.17 -13.53
#